data_fd9799c242b62208be33f11e3a2eef9f
#
_entry.id   fd9799c242b62208be33f11e3a2eef9f
#
_cell.length_a   1.000
_cell.length_b   1.000
_cell.length_c   1.000
_cell.angle_alpha   90.00
_cell.angle_beta   90.00
_cell.angle_gamma   90.00
#
_symmetry.space_group_name_H-M   'P 1'
#
loop_
_entity.id
_entity.type
_entity.pdbx_description
1 polymer ?
#
loop_
_entity_poly.entity_id
_entity_poly.type
_entity_poly.pdbx_seq_one_letter_code
_entity_poly.pdbx_strand_id
1 'polypeptide(L)'
;MSASAKILVVDDEPSIVDAVATALRYEGFEVREASTGREALSAVADFEPELAVLDWMLPDVEGIEVGRRIRERGYNTAILFLTAKDAVENKVEALRAGGDDYVTKPFSLAEVVARVQAILRRTGSDLPGDVLRVGDLVLDEARHEVTRGERQIDLTATEFSLLRYFMLNPRRVLSKGQILQNVWHYDFGGDSNIVETYVSYLRRKLDASGPSLIKTVRQAGYMLELVS
;
A
#
# COMPACT_ATOMS: atom_id res chain seq x y z
N MET A 1 1.70 18.75 -18.33
CA MET A 1 2.66 17.63 -18.14
C MET A 1 2.40 17.13 -16.73
N SER A 2 1.94 15.91 -16.56
CA SER A 2 1.79 15.29 -15.23
C SER A 2 3.17 15.26 -14.57
N ALA A 3 3.26 15.64 -13.30
CA ALA A 3 4.52 15.54 -12.56
C ALA A 3 4.94 14.07 -12.52
N SER A 4 6.23 13.80 -12.71
CA SER A 4 6.77 12.44 -12.60
C SER A 4 6.64 11.97 -11.15
N ALA A 5 6.12 10.76 -10.92
CA ALA A 5 6.01 10.22 -9.58
C ALA A 5 7.39 10.06 -8.93
N LYS A 6 7.46 10.42 -7.65
CA LYS A 6 8.70 10.40 -6.86
C LYS A 6 8.84 9.07 -6.14
N ILE A 7 9.96 8.39 -6.36
CA ILE A 7 10.25 7.10 -5.74
C ILE A 7 11.55 7.17 -4.94
N LEU A 8 11.52 6.64 -3.73
CA LEU A 8 12.71 6.43 -2.90
C LEU A 8 13.15 4.97 -3.00
N VAL A 9 14.41 4.73 -3.32
CA VAL A 9 15.02 3.38 -3.34
C VAL A 9 16.01 3.27 -2.20
N VAL A 10 15.87 2.27 -1.35
CA VAL A 10 16.67 2.07 -0.13
C VAL A 10 17.14 0.63 -0.05
N ASP A 11 18.43 0.44 -0.16
CA ASP A 11 19.12 -0.86 0.00
C ASP A 11 20.57 -0.55 0.38
N ASP A 12 21.21 -1.37 1.22
CA ASP A 12 22.63 -1.21 1.58
C ASP A 12 23.58 -1.78 0.53
N GLU A 13 23.06 -2.54 -0.42
CA GLU A 13 23.82 -3.02 -1.59
C GLU A 13 23.80 -2.00 -2.74
N PRO A 14 24.91 -1.27 -3.05
CA PRO A 14 24.92 -0.25 -4.10
C PRO A 14 24.52 -0.78 -5.48
N SER A 15 24.84 -2.04 -5.78
CA SER A 15 24.49 -2.71 -7.04
C SER A 15 22.98 -2.88 -7.21
N ILE A 16 22.24 -3.14 -6.14
CA ILE A 16 20.77 -3.26 -6.13
C ILE A 16 20.16 -1.87 -6.28
N VAL A 17 20.63 -0.90 -5.50
CA VAL A 17 20.17 0.49 -5.59
C VAL A 17 20.32 1.03 -7.00
N ASP A 18 21.51 0.91 -7.60
CA ASP A 18 21.79 1.41 -8.95
C ASP A 18 20.91 0.72 -10.01
N ALA A 19 20.78 -0.61 -9.95
CA ALA A 19 19.98 -1.36 -10.90
C ALA A 19 18.49 -0.99 -10.82
N VAL A 20 17.94 -0.94 -9.61
CA VAL A 20 16.52 -0.59 -9.39
C VAL A 20 16.26 0.88 -9.74
N ALA A 21 17.12 1.79 -9.30
CA ALA A 21 16.98 3.22 -9.59
C ALA A 21 17.08 3.51 -11.10
N THR A 22 18.02 2.85 -11.79
CA THR A 22 18.16 2.99 -13.25
C THR A 22 16.92 2.49 -13.98
N ALA A 23 16.39 1.32 -13.60
CA ALA A 23 15.17 0.79 -14.20
C ALA A 23 13.97 1.71 -13.99
N LEU A 24 13.80 2.25 -12.79
CA LEU A 24 12.70 3.17 -12.48
C LEU A 24 12.84 4.52 -13.19
N ARG A 25 14.06 5.07 -13.31
CA ARG A 25 14.32 6.28 -14.11
C ARG A 25 14.02 6.08 -15.58
N TYR A 26 14.31 4.89 -16.13
CA TYR A 26 13.97 4.54 -17.51
C TYR A 26 12.45 4.56 -17.76
N GLU A 27 11.66 4.17 -16.76
CA GLU A 27 10.19 4.27 -16.79
C GLU A 27 9.66 5.71 -16.57
N GLY A 28 10.55 6.68 -16.39
CA GLY A 28 10.19 8.09 -16.27
C GLY A 28 9.92 8.58 -14.85
N PHE A 29 10.24 7.79 -13.81
CA PHE A 29 10.09 8.20 -12.42
C PHE A 29 11.24 9.11 -11.95
N GLU A 30 10.94 10.02 -11.01
CA GLU A 30 11.96 10.78 -10.29
C GLU A 30 12.44 9.93 -9.11
N VAL A 31 13.72 9.56 -9.09
CA VAL A 31 14.25 8.60 -8.11
C VAL A 31 15.30 9.21 -7.23
N ARG A 32 15.09 9.12 -5.91
CA ARG A 32 16.09 9.36 -4.87
C ARG A 32 16.56 8.05 -4.28
N GLU A 33 17.82 7.98 -3.91
CA GLU A 33 18.50 6.80 -3.37
C GLU A 33 18.89 7.04 -1.92
N ALA A 34 18.92 5.96 -1.12
CA ALA A 34 19.42 5.95 0.24
C ALA A 34 20.04 4.57 0.53
N SER A 35 21.02 4.53 1.42
CA SER A 35 21.72 3.29 1.79
C SER A 35 21.49 2.86 3.24
N THR A 36 20.77 3.66 4.01
CA THR A 36 20.50 3.42 5.42
C THR A 36 19.08 3.81 5.79
N GLY A 37 18.55 3.23 6.86
CA GLY A 37 17.21 3.57 7.36
C GLY A 37 17.10 5.03 7.82
N ARG A 38 18.17 5.63 8.35
CA ARG A 38 18.18 7.06 8.72
C ARG A 38 18.12 7.97 7.51
N GLU A 39 18.89 7.67 6.46
CA GLU A 39 18.82 8.39 5.19
C GLU A 39 17.41 8.27 4.58
N ALA A 40 16.80 7.07 4.62
CA ALA A 40 15.46 6.84 4.16
C ALA A 40 14.43 7.73 4.89
N LEU A 41 14.49 7.78 6.22
CA LEU A 41 13.59 8.62 7.02
C LEU A 41 13.78 10.12 6.78
N SER A 42 15.01 10.57 6.51
CA SER A 42 15.29 11.95 6.10
C SER A 42 14.73 12.22 4.70
N ALA A 43 15.01 11.31 3.75
CA ALA A 43 14.53 11.43 2.38
C ALA A 43 12.99 11.48 2.30
N VAL A 44 12.28 10.71 3.12
CA VAL A 44 10.81 10.77 3.16
C VAL A 44 10.32 12.16 3.56
N ALA A 45 10.98 12.82 4.52
CA ALA A 45 10.59 14.15 4.97
C ALA A 45 10.91 15.26 3.95
N ASP A 46 12.06 15.15 3.25
CA ASP A 46 12.56 16.22 2.38
C ASP A 46 12.09 16.06 0.91
N PHE A 47 11.91 14.81 0.48
CA PHE A 47 11.58 14.47 -0.90
C PHE A 47 10.10 14.18 -1.10
N GLU A 48 9.41 13.76 -0.03
CA GLU A 48 7.98 13.39 -0.04
C GLU A 48 7.68 12.37 -1.16
N PRO A 49 8.32 11.17 -1.14
CA PRO A 49 8.11 10.18 -2.18
C PRO A 49 6.70 9.59 -2.11
N GLU A 50 6.10 9.34 -3.27
CA GLU A 50 4.82 8.64 -3.39
C GLU A 50 4.97 7.14 -3.07
N LEU A 51 6.18 6.59 -3.35
CA LEU A 51 6.51 5.20 -3.05
C LEU A 51 7.97 5.05 -2.60
N ALA A 52 8.19 4.21 -1.60
CA ALA A 52 9.51 3.75 -1.19
C ALA A 52 9.69 2.26 -1.50
N VAL A 53 10.72 1.91 -2.26
CA VAL A 53 11.25 0.55 -2.38
C VAL A 53 12.27 0.39 -1.27
N LEU A 54 12.01 -0.50 -0.31
CA LEU A 54 12.73 -0.53 0.96
C LEU A 54 13.24 -1.92 1.28
N ASP A 55 14.56 -2.07 1.35
CA ASP A 55 15.13 -3.34 1.82
C ASP A 55 14.76 -3.61 3.27
N TRP A 56 14.49 -4.87 3.56
CA TRP A 56 14.20 -5.32 4.91
C TRP A 56 15.40 -5.20 5.83
N MET A 57 16.57 -5.59 5.35
CA MET A 57 17.80 -5.69 6.15
C MET A 57 18.72 -4.51 5.87
N LEU A 58 18.53 -3.41 6.60
CA LEU A 58 19.43 -2.26 6.53
C LEU A 58 20.42 -2.27 7.72
N PRO A 59 21.61 -1.68 7.56
CA PRO A 59 22.71 -1.84 8.52
C PRO A 59 22.49 -1.10 9.85
N ASP A 60 21.61 -0.12 9.90
CA ASP A 60 21.40 0.76 11.07
C ASP A 60 20.03 0.62 11.71
N VAL A 61 18.98 0.49 10.91
CA VAL A 61 17.59 0.34 11.36
C VAL A 61 16.91 -0.60 10.38
N GLU A 62 16.29 -1.67 10.86
CA GLU A 62 15.56 -2.59 10.00
C GLU A 62 14.50 -1.87 9.15
N GLY A 63 14.36 -2.26 7.87
CA GLY A 63 13.42 -1.63 6.95
C GLY A 63 11.97 -1.64 7.45
N ILE A 64 11.59 -2.69 8.17
CA ILE A 64 10.30 -2.78 8.84
C ILE A 64 10.07 -1.65 9.86
N GLU A 65 11.09 -1.35 10.63
CA GLU A 65 11.04 -0.26 11.62
C GLU A 65 10.99 1.10 10.91
N VAL A 66 11.70 1.25 9.77
CA VAL A 66 11.60 2.44 8.92
C VAL A 66 10.17 2.58 8.42
N GLY A 67 9.55 1.52 7.89
CA GLY A 67 8.16 1.53 7.43
C GLY A 67 7.19 1.93 8.54
N ARG A 68 7.35 1.37 9.75
CA ARG A 68 6.54 1.70 10.92
C ARG A 68 6.65 3.20 11.28
N ARG A 69 7.87 3.75 11.30
CA ARG A 69 8.12 5.18 11.60
C ARG A 69 7.53 6.12 10.54
N ILE A 70 7.56 5.72 9.26
CA ILE A 70 6.90 6.45 8.19
C ILE A 70 5.40 6.57 8.50
N ARG A 71 4.74 5.47 8.87
CA ARG A 71 3.31 5.47 9.23
C ARG A 71 3.00 6.24 10.50
N GLU A 72 3.82 6.10 11.54
CA GLU A 72 3.65 6.82 12.81
C GLU A 72 3.76 8.34 12.64
N ARG A 73 4.57 8.81 11.69
CA ARG A 73 4.71 10.22 11.35
C ARG A 73 3.60 10.75 10.42
N GLY A 74 2.66 9.89 10.01
CA GLY A 74 1.53 10.27 9.17
C GLY A 74 1.83 10.38 7.67
N TYR A 75 2.98 9.91 7.19
CA TYR A 75 3.27 9.92 5.77
C TYR A 75 2.48 8.82 5.03
N ASN A 76 1.88 9.20 3.90
CA ASN A 76 1.12 8.29 3.03
C ASN A 76 1.97 7.62 1.95
N THR A 77 3.30 7.76 2.01
CA THR A 77 4.25 7.08 1.12
C THR A 77 3.94 5.59 1.04
N ALA A 78 3.66 5.07 -0.14
CA ALA A 78 3.49 3.62 -0.33
C ALA A 78 4.83 2.90 -0.10
N ILE A 79 4.80 1.66 0.41
CA ILE A 79 6.01 0.92 0.75
C ILE A 79 6.00 -0.44 0.05
N LEU A 80 6.98 -0.67 -0.83
CA LEU A 80 7.30 -1.96 -1.42
C LEU A 80 8.53 -2.53 -0.72
N PHE A 81 8.37 -3.59 0.07
CA PHE A 81 9.51 -4.22 0.72
C PHE A 81 10.27 -5.17 -0.22
N LEU A 82 11.61 -5.12 -0.16
CA LEU A 82 12.48 -6.17 -0.69
C LEU A 82 12.88 -7.09 0.47
N THR A 83 12.74 -8.41 0.33
CA THR A 83 12.95 -9.36 1.42
C THR A 83 13.65 -10.64 0.96
N ALA A 84 14.43 -11.28 1.82
CA ALA A 84 15.04 -12.58 1.54
C ALA A 84 13.99 -13.72 1.55
N LYS A 85 14.21 -14.76 0.74
CA LYS A 85 13.25 -15.83 0.41
C LYS A 85 12.72 -16.67 1.59
N ASP A 86 13.44 -16.72 2.71
CA ASP A 86 13.16 -17.66 3.80
C ASP A 86 12.16 -17.17 4.85
N ALA A 87 11.52 -16.04 4.61
CA ALA A 87 10.71 -15.34 5.60
C ALA A 87 9.20 -15.36 5.27
N VAL A 88 8.56 -16.53 5.26
CA VAL A 88 7.09 -16.60 5.20
C VAL A 88 6.48 -15.89 6.44
N GLU A 89 7.12 -16.01 7.59
CA GLU A 89 6.74 -15.28 8.81
C GLU A 89 6.94 -13.76 8.64
N ASN A 90 7.98 -13.33 7.94
CA ASN A 90 8.30 -11.93 7.69
C ASN A 90 7.33 -11.24 6.71
N LYS A 91 6.68 -11.99 5.79
CA LYS A 91 5.70 -11.41 4.84
C LYS A 91 4.50 -10.80 5.55
N VAL A 92 3.98 -11.49 6.56
CA VAL A 92 2.89 -10.99 7.39
C VAL A 92 3.35 -9.79 8.24
N GLU A 93 4.60 -9.81 8.68
CA GLU A 93 5.20 -8.74 9.47
C GLU A 93 5.46 -7.49 8.63
N ALA A 94 5.97 -7.61 7.38
CA ALA A 94 6.12 -6.50 6.44
C ALA A 94 4.81 -5.74 6.25
N LEU A 95 3.75 -6.49 6.03
CA LEU A 95 2.43 -5.92 5.80
C LEU A 95 1.82 -5.34 7.08
N ARG A 96 2.08 -5.96 8.25
CA ARG A 96 1.70 -5.41 9.56
C ARG A 96 2.44 -4.12 9.90
N ALA A 97 3.66 -3.96 9.43
CA ALA A 97 4.44 -2.73 9.57
C ALA A 97 3.99 -1.60 8.62
N GLY A 98 2.93 -1.82 7.83
CA GLY A 98 2.37 -0.82 6.92
C GLY A 98 2.91 -0.87 5.50
N GLY A 99 3.55 -1.98 5.08
CA GLY A 99 3.93 -2.22 3.69
C GLY A 99 2.71 -2.41 2.80
N ASP A 100 2.76 -1.94 1.57
CA ASP A 100 1.70 -2.06 0.57
C ASP A 100 1.88 -3.31 -0.30
N ASP A 101 3.12 -3.77 -0.47
CA ASP A 101 3.48 -5.01 -1.16
C ASP A 101 4.90 -5.44 -0.78
N TYR A 102 5.35 -6.62 -1.26
CA TYR A 102 6.73 -7.10 -1.08
C TYR A 102 7.22 -7.85 -2.32
N VAL A 103 8.55 -7.90 -2.47
CA VAL A 103 9.27 -8.69 -3.49
C VAL A 103 10.34 -9.51 -2.79
N THR A 104 10.45 -10.78 -3.15
CA THR A 104 11.47 -11.67 -2.58
C THR A 104 12.76 -11.64 -3.38
N LYS A 105 13.90 -11.48 -2.72
CA LYS A 105 15.24 -11.65 -3.32
C LYS A 105 15.55 -13.14 -3.54
N PRO A 106 16.08 -13.59 -4.71
CA PRO A 106 16.38 -12.77 -5.87
C PRO A 106 15.14 -12.42 -6.71
N PHE A 107 15.10 -11.21 -7.24
CA PHE A 107 14.01 -10.70 -8.07
C PHE A 107 14.48 -10.27 -9.47
N SER A 108 13.56 -10.11 -10.40
CA SER A 108 13.83 -9.43 -11.65
C SER A 108 13.47 -7.93 -11.54
N LEU A 109 14.24 -7.07 -12.24
CA LEU A 109 13.92 -5.64 -12.30
C LEU A 109 12.52 -5.41 -12.89
N ALA A 110 12.11 -6.21 -13.87
CA ALA A 110 10.77 -6.14 -14.45
C ALA A 110 9.66 -6.41 -13.41
N GLU A 111 9.91 -7.30 -12.43
CA GLU A 111 8.96 -7.54 -11.34
C GLU A 111 8.84 -6.32 -10.43
N VAL A 112 9.97 -5.73 -10.01
CA VAL A 112 9.97 -4.53 -9.16
C VAL A 112 9.24 -3.39 -9.87
N VAL A 113 9.57 -3.11 -11.14
CA VAL A 113 8.90 -2.08 -11.94
C VAL A 113 7.39 -2.32 -12.04
N ALA A 114 6.99 -3.55 -12.36
CA ALA A 114 5.57 -3.88 -12.48
C ALA A 114 4.79 -3.66 -11.17
N ARG A 115 5.39 -4.00 -10.02
CA ARG A 115 4.78 -3.78 -8.70
C ARG A 115 4.72 -2.30 -8.33
N VAL A 116 5.81 -1.56 -8.57
CA VAL A 116 5.82 -0.09 -8.39
C VAL A 116 4.71 0.56 -9.19
N GLN A 117 4.60 0.24 -10.48
CA GLN A 117 3.53 0.74 -11.34
C GLN A 117 2.13 0.32 -10.85
N ALA A 118 1.98 -0.92 -10.37
CA ALA A 118 0.71 -1.41 -9.83
C ALA A 118 0.30 -0.66 -8.56
N ILE A 119 1.25 -0.36 -7.66
CA ILE A 119 0.98 0.42 -6.45
C ILE A 119 0.63 1.86 -6.83
N LEU A 120 1.40 2.51 -7.70
CA LEU A 120 1.16 3.90 -8.10
C LEU A 120 -0.15 4.09 -8.87
N ARG A 121 -0.58 3.12 -9.69
CA ARG A 121 -1.92 3.15 -10.31
C ARG A 121 -3.05 3.16 -9.28
N ARG A 122 -2.83 2.65 -8.09
CA ARG A 122 -3.80 2.71 -6.99
C ARG A 122 -3.86 4.09 -6.36
N THR A 123 -2.78 4.90 -6.48
CA THR A 123 -2.71 6.27 -5.95
C THR A 123 -3.15 7.31 -6.96
N GLY A 124 -3.12 7.02 -8.27
CA GLY A 124 -3.47 7.95 -9.34
C GLY A 124 -4.44 7.33 -10.33
N SER A 125 -5.69 7.75 -10.33
CA SER A 125 -6.61 7.46 -11.44
C SER A 125 -6.54 8.60 -12.46
N ASP A 126 -5.95 8.36 -13.64
CA ASP A 126 -6.02 9.25 -14.81
C ASP A 126 -7.41 9.24 -15.51
N LEU A 127 -8.41 8.68 -14.89
CA LEU A 127 -9.80 8.74 -15.36
C LEU A 127 -10.57 9.77 -14.54
N PRO A 128 -11.57 10.47 -15.11
CA PRO A 128 -12.49 11.27 -14.33
C PRO A 128 -13.13 10.36 -13.28
N GLY A 129 -12.60 10.42 -12.07
CA GLY A 129 -12.92 9.50 -11.01
C GLY A 129 -14.37 9.69 -10.56
N ASP A 130 -15.11 8.60 -10.49
CA ASP A 130 -16.44 8.61 -9.91
C ASP A 130 -16.34 8.84 -8.39
N VAL A 131 -17.20 9.70 -7.87
CA VAL A 131 -17.40 9.85 -6.44
C VAL A 131 -18.29 8.71 -5.96
N LEU A 132 -17.70 7.71 -5.30
CA LEU A 132 -18.45 6.62 -4.72
C LEU A 132 -19.06 7.06 -3.38
N ARG A 133 -20.34 6.69 -3.16
CA ARG A 133 -21.07 6.99 -1.92
C ARG A 133 -21.76 5.75 -1.39
N VAL A 134 -21.50 5.44 -0.11
CA VAL A 134 -22.14 4.31 0.59
C VAL A 134 -22.50 4.78 2.01
N GLY A 135 -23.75 5.15 2.25
CA GLY A 135 -24.17 5.78 3.49
C GLY A 135 -23.48 7.13 3.71
N ASP A 136 -22.82 7.29 4.85
CA ASP A 136 -22.04 8.47 5.23
C ASP A 136 -20.59 8.43 4.71
N LEU A 137 -20.20 7.35 4.02
CA LEU A 137 -18.88 7.17 3.45
C LEU A 137 -18.82 7.69 2.01
N VAL A 138 -17.85 8.54 1.72
CA VAL A 138 -17.60 9.12 0.40
C VAL A 138 -16.13 8.87 0.03
N LEU A 139 -15.90 8.36 -1.17
CA LEU A 139 -14.58 8.17 -1.76
C LEU A 139 -14.55 8.92 -3.09
N ASP A 140 -13.69 9.92 -3.18
CA ASP A 140 -13.41 10.68 -4.40
C ASP A 140 -12.15 10.10 -5.05
N GLU A 141 -12.33 9.40 -6.18
CA GLU A 141 -11.24 8.77 -6.90
C GLU A 141 -10.29 9.80 -7.53
N ALA A 142 -10.83 10.93 -8.01
CA ALA A 142 -10.03 11.96 -8.67
C ALA A 142 -9.14 12.73 -7.70
N ARG A 143 -9.60 12.93 -6.46
CA ARG A 143 -8.83 13.62 -5.41
C ARG A 143 -8.07 12.68 -4.50
N HIS A 144 -8.30 11.38 -4.65
CA HIS A 144 -7.79 10.35 -3.75
C HIS A 144 -8.16 10.62 -2.27
N GLU A 145 -9.36 11.14 -2.05
CA GLU A 145 -9.86 11.53 -0.75
C GLU A 145 -10.98 10.59 -0.27
N VAL A 146 -10.98 10.33 1.03
CA VAL A 146 -12.05 9.57 1.69
C VAL A 146 -12.58 10.36 2.86
N THR A 147 -13.91 10.44 2.96
CA THR A 147 -14.57 11.04 4.11
C THR A 147 -15.65 10.12 4.66
N ARG A 148 -15.88 10.17 5.96
CA ARG A 148 -17.02 9.57 6.63
C ARG A 148 -17.76 10.63 7.43
N GLY A 149 -18.97 11.01 6.97
CA GLY A 149 -19.60 12.24 7.42
C GLY A 149 -18.74 13.46 7.12
N GLU A 150 -18.42 14.25 8.14
CA GLU A 150 -17.54 15.43 8.02
C GLU A 150 -16.05 15.12 8.24
N ARG A 151 -15.72 13.89 8.60
CA ARG A 151 -14.35 13.51 8.93
C ARG A 151 -13.61 12.99 7.72
N GLN A 152 -12.47 13.61 7.40
CA GLN A 152 -11.50 13.08 6.44
C GLN A 152 -10.75 11.87 7.03
N ILE A 153 -10.49 10.88 6.18
CA ILE A 153 -9.82 9.63 6.56
C ILE A 153 -8.62 9.42 5.66
N ASP A 154 -7.43 9.43 6.26
CA ASP A 154 -6.19 9.19 5.54
C ASP A 154 -5.96 7.70 5.35
N LEU A 155 -5.93 7.26 4.09
CA LEU A 155 -5.69 5.88 3.70
C LEU A 155 -4.40 5.76 2.91
N THR A 156 -3.69 4.63 3.10
CA THR A 156 -2.62 4.25 2.18
C THR A 156 -3.21 3.81 0.83
N ALA A 157 -2.38 3.71 -0.21
CA ALA A 157 -2.80 3.29 -1.54
C ALA A 157 -3.57 1.95 -1.53
N THR A 158 -3.09 0.99 -0.78
CA THR A 158 -3.72 -0.33 -0.70
C THR A 158 -5.01 -0.31 0.13
N GLU A 159 -5.06 0.45 1.23
CA GLU A 159 -6.29 0.66 1.99
C GLU A 159 -7.36 1.36 1.16
N PHE A 160 -6.98 2.38 0.36
CA PHE A 160 -7.87 3.07 -0.56
C PHE A 160 -8.43 2.12 -1.62
N SER A 161 -7.58 1.31 -2.26
CA SER A 161 -8.00 0.32 -3.26
C SER A 161 -8.92 -0.75 -2.67
N LEU A 162 -8.64 -1.21 -1.46
CA LEU A 162 -9.49 -2.16 -0.75
C LEU A 162 -10.86 -1.55 -0.42
N LEU A 163 -10.88 -0.32 0.09
CA LEU A 163 -12.13 0.40 0.37
C LEU A 163 -12.93 0.64 -0.91
N ARG A 164 -12.28 1.09 -1.98
CA ARG A 164 -12.89 1.27 -3.30
C ARG A 164 -13.55 -0.02 -3.78
N TYR A 165 -12.85 -1.15 -3.68
CA TYR A 165 -13.41 -2.44 -4.08
C TYR A 165 -14.65 -2.83 -3.27
N PHE A 166 -14.65 -2.57 -1.97
CA PHE A 166 -15.84 -2.74 -1.14
C PHE A 166 -16.99 -1.80 -1.56
N MET A 167 -16.68 -0.53 -1.83
CA MET A 167 -17.70 0.47 -2.20
C MET A 167 -18.30 0.24 -3.60
N LEU A 168 -17.57 -0.40 -4.50
CA LEU A 168 -18.08 -0.88 -5.79
C LEU A 168 -18.97 -2.13 -5.66
N ASN A 169 -18.92 -2.82 -4.53
CA ASN A 169 -19.69 -4.04 -4.26
C ASN A 169 -20.45 -3.96 -2.93
N PRO A 170 -21.26 -2.92 -2.68
CA PRO A 170 -21.94 -2.76 -1.39
C PRO A 170 -22.92 -3.91 -1.15
N ARG A 171 -23.05 -4.34 0.10
CA ARG A 171 -23.90 -5.44 0.54
C ARG A 171 -23.61 -6.81 -0.09
N ARG A 172 -22.51 -6.93 -0.79
CA ARG A 172 -22.04 -8.19 -1.38
C ARG A 172 -20.95 -8.80 -0.52
N VAL A 173 -21.05 -10.09 -0.26
CA VAL A 173 -19.98 -10.83 0.40
C VAL A 173 -18.85 -11.07 -0.60
N LEU A 174 -17.67 -10.56 -0.29
CA LEU A 174 -16.46 -10.72 -1.07
C LEU A 174 -15.55 -11.74 -0.38
N SER A 175 -15.23 -12.82 -1.07
CA SER A 175 -14.31 -13.82 -0.55
C SER A 175 -12.88 -13.24 -0.48
N LYS A 176 -12.03 -13.81 0.39
CA LYS A 176 -10.62 -13.41 0.49
C LYS A 176 -9.90 -13.53 -0.86
N GLY A 177 -10.15 -14.59 -1.62
CA GLY A 177 -9.57 -14.76 -2.96
C GLY A 177 -9.99 -13.67 -3.95
N GLN A 178 -11.28 -13.28 -3.97
CA GLN A 178 -11.75 -12.16 -4.79
C GLN A 178 -11.10 -10.84 -4.39
N ILE A 179 -10.97 -10.59 -3.10
CA ILE A 179 -10.30 -9.38 -2.59
C ILE A 179 -8.83 -9.37 -3.01
N LEU A 180 -8.11 -10.49 -2.82
CA LEU A 180 -6.71 -10.62 -3.23
C LEU A 180 -6.52 -10.35 -4.73
N GLN A 181 -7.33 -10.99 -5.56
CA GLN A 181 -7.24 -10.85 -7.01
C GLN A 181 -7.53 -9.42 -7.48
N ASN A 182 -8.50 -8.74 -6.89
CA ASN A 182 -8.91 -7.41 -7.34
C ASN A 182 -8.09 -6.27 -6.74
N VAL A 183 -7.55 -6.44 -5.53
CA VAL A 183 -6.77 -5.40 -4.86
C VAL A 183 -5.28 -5.57 -5.11
N TRP A 184 -4.77 -6.80 -5.12
CA TRP A 184 -3.34 -7.08 -5.33
C TRP A 184 -2.99 -7.60 -6.73
N HIS A 185 -3.99 -7.94 -7.58
CA HIS A 185 -3.86 -8.35 -8.99
C HIS A 185 -3.02 -9.61 -9.25
N TYR A 186 -2.80 -10.48 -8.28
CA TYR A 186 -2.11 -11.76 -8.47
C TYR A 186 -2.54 -12.80 -7.45
N ASP A 187 -2.23 -14.05 -7.81
CA ASP A 187 -2.55 -15.19 -6.96
C ASP A 187 -1.52 -15.28 -5.82
N PHE A 188 -1.94 -14.83 -4.64
CA PHE A 188 -1.14 -14.97 -3.43
C PHE A 188 -1.11 -16.45 -3.05
N GLY A 189 -0.10 -17.20 -3.48
CA GLY A 189 0.06 -18.63 -3.20
C GLY A 189 -0.15 -19.04 -1.73
N GLY A 190 -1.38 -18.91 -1.24
CA GLY A 190 -1.87 -19.42 0.02
C GLY A 190 -1.97 -18.46 1.22
N ASP A 191 -1.44 -17.25 1.19
CA ASP A 191 -1.47 -16.38 2.39
C ASP A 191 -2.64 -15.37 2.37
N SER A 192 -3.83 -15.88 2.73
CA SER A 192 -5.05 -15.06 2.84
C SER A 192 -5.07 -14.13 4.06
N ASN A 193 -4.05 -14.17 4.93
CA ASN A 193 -4.00 -13.36 6.16
C ASN A 193 -3.77 -11.87 5.90
N ILE A 194 -3.24 -11.52 4.71
CA ILE A 194 -3.08 -10.12 4.29
C ILE A 194 -4.43 -9.39 4.27
N VAL A 195 -5.48 -10.02 3.76
CA VAL A 195 -6.82 -9.44 3.71
C VAL A 195 -7.33 -9.11 5.11
N GLU A 196 -7.12 -10.02 6.08
CA GLU A 196 -7.51 -9.79 7.48
C GLU A 196 -6.80 -8.59 8.08
N THR A 197 -5.50 -8.47 7.79
CA THR A 197 -4.67 -7.36 8.26
C THR A 197 -5.18 -6.02 7.73
N TYR A 198 -5.40 -5.90 6.42
CA TYR A 198 -5.88 -4.66 5.81
C TYR A 198 -7.33 -4.33 6.16
N VAL A 199 -8.19 -5.33 6.29
CA VAL A 199 -9.54 -5.13 6.82
C VAL A 199 -9.49 -4.60 8.27
N SER A 200 -8.57 -5.09 9.09
CA SER A 200 -8.36 -4.58 10.44
C SER A 200 -7.91 -3.11 10.43
N TYR A 201 -6.99 -2.73 9.53
CA TYR A 201 -6.54 -1.34 9.40
C TYR A 201 -7.66 -0.42 8.93
N LEU A 202 -8.42 -0.82 7.91
CA LEU A 202 -9.57 -0.06 7.46
C LEU A 202 -10.60 0.13 8.57
N ARG A 203 -10.97 -0.93 9.30
CA ARG A 203 -11.89 -0.83 10.43
C ARG A 203 -11.40 0.20 11.45
N ARG A 204 -10.14 0.12 11.87
CA ARG A 204 -9.57 1.06 12.84
C ARG A 204 -9.70 2.51 12.40
N LYS A 205 -9.54 2.80 11.09
CA LYS A 205 -9.64 4.15 10.53
C LYS A 205 -11.09 4.57 10.29
N LEU A 206 -11.92 3.68 9.75
CA LEU A 206 -13.33 3.96 9.45
C LEU A 206 -14.18 4.02 10.72
N ASP A 207 -14.03 3.05 11.64
CA ASP A 207 -14.93 2.86 12.78
C ASP A 207 -14.71 3.88 13.91
N ALA A 208 -13.64 4.67 13.84
CA ALA A 208 -13.40 5.77 14.78
C ALA A 208 -14.50 6.87 14.73
N SER A 209 -15.36 6.90 13.69
CA SER A 209 -16.43 7.87 13.52
C SER A 209 -17.84 7.26 13.64
N GLY A 210 -17.96 5.98 14.00
CA GLY A 210 -19.27 5.33 14.10
C GLY A 210 -19.20 3.80 14.06
N PRO A 211 -20.34 3.14 13.88
CA PRO A 211 -20.39 1.69 13.87
C PRO A 211 -19.59 1.10 12.71
N SER A 212 -19.13 -0.16 12.89
CA SER A 212 -18.32 -0.85 11.90
C SER A 212 -19.12 -1.09 10.60
N LEU A 213 -18.55 -0.57 9.50
CA LEU A 213 -19.16 -0.72 8.17
C LEU A 213 -18.75 -2.03 7.49
N ILE A 214 -17.56 -2.55 7.78
CA ILE A 214 -17.07 -3.78 7.17
C ILE A 214 -17.41 -4.95 8.11
N LYS A 215 -18.31 -5.84 7.69
CA LYS A 215 -18.71 -7.03 8.46
C LYS A 215 -17.91 -8.25 8.04
N THR A 216 -17.59 -9.10 9.00
CA THR A 216 -17.04 -10.43 8.72
C THR A 216 -18.19 -11.42 8.56
N VAL A 217 -18.26 -12.06 7.39
CA VAL A 217 -19.18 -13.17 7.15
C VAL A 217 -18.39 -14.47 7.33
N ARG A 218 -18.64 -15.18 8.42
CA ARG A 218 -17.88 -16.38 8.81
C ARG A 218 -17.78 -17.36 7.64
N GLN A 219 -16.58 -17.86 7.40
CA GLN A 219 -16.21 -18.81 6.32
C GLN A 219 -16.47 -18.32 4.89
N ALA A 220 -17.00 -17.12 4.68
CA ALA A 220 -17.31 -16.58 3.35
C ALA A 220 -16.43 -15.38 2.96
N GLY A 221 -16.10 -14.49 3.89
CA GLY A 221 -15.30 -13.29 3.61
C GLY A 221 -15.78 -12.03 4.32
N TYR A 222 -15.83 -10.93 3.60
CA TYR A 222 -16.16 -9.62 4.15
C TYR A 222 -17.22 -8.92 3.29
N MET A 223 -17.97 -8.02 3.90
CA MET A 223 -19.04 -7.27 3.26
C MET A 223 -19.10 -5.86 3.81
N LEU A 224 -19.21 -4.86 2.93
CA LEU A 224 -19.52 -3.48 3.31
C LEU A 224 -21.03 -3.37 3.50
N GLU A 225 -21.45 -3.03 4.71
CA GLU A 225 -22.86 -2.89 5.09
C GLU A 225 -23.20 -1.42 5.31
N LEU A 226 -24.38 -1.01 4.85
CA LEU A 226 -24.94 0.29 5.18
C LEU A 226 -25.47 0.24 6.61
N VAL A 227 -25.01 1.14 7.46
CA VAL A 227 -25.65 1.37 8.75
C VAL A 227 -26.85 2.28 8.49
N SER A 228 -28.02 1.77 8.82
CA SER A 228 -29.28 2.51 8.74
C SER A 228 -29.37 3.56 9.82
#